data_6eb9642fc0d2ce920d74e5b6423c6827
#
_entry.id   6eb9642fc0d2ce920d74e5b6423c6827
#
_cell.length_a   1.000
_cell.length_b   1.000
_cell.length_c   1.000
_cell.angle_alpha   90.00
_cell.angle_beta   90.00
_cell.angle_gamma   90.00
#
_symmetry.space_group_name_H-M   'P 1'
#
loop_
_entity.id
_entity.type
_entity.pdbx_description
1 polymer ?
#
loop_
_entity_poly.entity_id
_entity_poly.type
_entity_poly.pdbx_seq_one_letter_code
_entity_poly.pdbx_strand_id
1 'polypeptide(L)'
;MNTRKFQKTLETILRDDSRYAAGAYIFVRMALDFTVKRLCAMNPTRKERHVSSKELLEGIRLFALETFGPMAMPLFEEWGVRSCLDFGQIVFNLVDAKALTKTDDDKLEDFADGYDFREAF
;
A
#
# COMPACT_ATOMS: atom_id res chain seq x y z
N MET A 1 -12.52 -0.85 9.29
CA MET A 1 -12.81 -2.29 9.06
C MET A 1 -12.19 -3.10 10.19
N ASN A 2 -12.94 -4.03 10.78
CA ASN A 2 -12.38 -4.87 11.83
C ASN A 2 -11.52 -6.00 11.23
N THR A 3 -10.70 -6.64 12.05
CA THR A 3 -9.74 -7.63 11.61
C THR A 3 -10.38 -8.83 10.92
N ARG A 4 -11.51 -9.32 11.47
CA ARG A 4 -12.22 -10.47 10.91
C ARG A 4 -12.77 -10.18 9.52
N LYS A 5 -13.38 -9.01 9.36
CA LYS A 5 -13.96 -8.58 8.09
C LYS A 5 -12.86 -8.39 7.03
N PHE A 6 -11.74 -7.81 7.43
CA PHE A 6 -10.60 -7.63 6.54
C PHE A 6 -10.01 -8.97 6.11
N GLN A 7 -9.91 -9.92 7.04
CA GLN A 7 -9.41 -11.25 6.74
C GLN A 7 -10.26 -11.97 5.70
N LYS A 8 -11.60 -11.88 5.82
CA LYS A 8 -12.52 -12.44 4.83
C LYS A 8 -12.36 -11.77 3.47
N THR A 9 -12.18 -10.46 3.45
CA THR A 9 -11.93 -9.70 2.24
C THR A 9 -10.65 -10.18 1.57
N LEU A 10 -9.57 -10.40 2.34
CA LEU A 10 -8.31 -10.91 1.81
C LEU A 10 -8.48 -12.30 1.19
N GLU A 11 -9.23 -13.18 1.81
CA GLU A 11 -9.50 -14.51 1.27
C GLU A 11 -10.13 -14.43 -0.11
N THR A 12 -11.08 -13.51 -0.29
CA THR A 12 -11.73 -13.28 -1.58
C THR A 12 -10.75 -12.74 -2.60
N ILE A 13 -9.95 -11.75 -2.23
CA ILE A 13 -8.95 -11.17 -3.14
C ILE A 13 -7.94 -12.23 -3.58
N LEU A 14 -7.41 -13.01 -2.65
CA LEU A 14 -6.41 -14.02 -2.95
C LEU A 14 -6.95 -15.15 -3.83
N ARG A 15 -8.23 -15.41 -3.76
CA ARG A 15 -8.89 -16.39 -4.62
C ARG A 15 -8.96 -15.89 -6.06
N ASP A 16 -9.19 -14.59 -6.26
CA ASP A 16 -9.33 -13.99 -7.58
C ASP A 16 -7.99 -13.59 -8.20
N ASP A 17 -7.02 -13.21 -7.37
CA ASP A 17 -5.70 -12.75 -7.79
C ASP A 17 -4.65 -13.27 -6.82
N SER A 18 -3.88 -14.26 -7.29
CA SER A 18 -2.87 -14.93 -6.46
C SER A 18 -1.46 -14.38 -6.65
N ARG A 19 -1.30 -13.25 -7.34
CA ARG A 19 0.02 -12.68 -7.61
C ARG A 19 0.76 -12.26 -6.35
N TYR A 20 0.02 -11.83 -5.31
CA TYR A 20 0.62 -11.27 -4.09
C TYR A 20 0.16 -12.06 -2.88
N ALA A 21 1.08 -12.23 -1.92
CA ALA A 21 0.77 -12.89 -0.66
C ALA A 21 -0.08 -11.99 0.25
N ALA A 22 -0.81 -12.60 1.18
CA ALA A 22 -1.64 -11.88 2.14
C ALA A 22 -0.85 -10.81 2.92
N GLY A 23 0.41 -11.10 3.26
CA GLY A 23 1.27 -10.16 3.97
C GLY A 23 1.44 -8.82 3.26
N ALA A 24 1.47 -8.85 1.91
CA ALA A 24 1.59 -7.63 1.13
C ALA A 24 0.37 -6.71 1.33
N TYR A 25 -0.82 -7.27 1.34
CA TYR A 25 -2.05 -6.49 1.56
C TYR A 25 -2.12 -5.92 2.97
N ILE A 26 -1.76 -6.73 3.96
CA ILE A 26 -1.72 -6.29 5.36
C ILE A 26 -0.71 -5.15 5.51
N PHE A 27 0.47 -5.30 4.91
CA PHE A 27 1.52 -4.29 4.97
C PHE A 27 1.06 -2.97 4.33
N VAL A 28 0.44 -3.02 3.14
CA VAL A 28 -0.02 -1.81 2.45
C VAL A 28 -1.08 -1.09 3.28
N ARG A 29 -2.00 -1.83 3.90
CA ARG A 29 -3.00 -1.24 4.78
C ARG A 29 -2.35 -0.51 5.96
N MET A 30 -1.35 -1.14 6.60
CA MET A 30 -0.61 -0.53 7.71
C MET A 30 0.17 0.70 7.25
N ALA A 31 0.77 0.63 6.06
CA ALA A 31 1.51 1.74 5.48
C ALA A 31 0.59 2.93 5.17
N LEU A 32 -0.64 2.65 4.74
CA LEU A 32 -1.62 3.71 4.51
C LEU A 32 -1.95 4.43 5.82
N ASP A 33 -2.20 3.69 6.90
CA ASP A 33 -2.45 4.27 8.21
C ASP A 33 -1.26 5.12 8.68
N PHE A 34 -0.06 4.60 8.51
CA PHE A 34 1.18 5.32 8.83
C PHE A 34 1.26 6.63 8.03
N THR A 35 0.95 6.57 6.74
CA THR A 35 1.03 7.72 5.84
C THR A 35 0.01 8.80 6.24
N VAL A 36 -1.22 8.40 6.53
CA VAL A 36 -2.28 9.33 6.95
C VAL A 36 -1.86 10.05 8.23
N LYS A 37 -1.36 9.32 9.23
CA LYS A 37 -0.92 9.90 10.49
C LYS A 37 0.26 10.86 10.29
N ARG A 38 1.20 10.50 9.43
CA ARG A 38 2.36 11.33 9.12
C ARG A 38 1.94 12.64 8.45
N LEU A 39 1.07 12.58 7.46
CA LEU A 39 0.60 13.76 6.76
C LEU A 39 -0.22 14.67 7.66
N CYS A 40 -1.05 14.12 8.51
CA CYS A 40 -1.81 14.90 9.48
C CYS A 40 -0.91 15.59 10.52
N ALA A 41 0.17 14.94 10.92
CA ALA A 41 1.15 15.53 11.84
C ALA A 41 1.92 16.68 11.19
N MET A 42 2.25 16.55 9.89
CA MET A 42 2.96 17.58 9.15
C MET A 42 2.08 18.76 8.79
N ASN A 43 0.79 18.55 8.64
CA ASN A 43 -0.17 19.60 8.30
C ASN A 43 -1.45 19.41 9.11
N PRO A 44 -1.50 19.94 10.36
CA PRO A 44 -2.66 19.77 11.24
C PRO A 44 -3.95 20.37 10.70
N THR A 45 -3.86 21.28 9.73
CA THR A 45 -5.04 21.90 9.12
C THR A 45 -5.58 21.10 7.93
N ARG A 46 -4.90 20.02 7.56
CA ARG A 46 -5.32 19.18 6.44
C ARG A 46 -6.66 18.52 6.76
N LYS A 47 -7.67 18.85 5.98
CA LYS A 47 -9.04 18.32 6.17
C LYS A 47 -9.25 17.01 5.43
N GLU A 48 -8.54 16.80 4.33
CA GLU A 48 -8.66 15.59 3.54
C GLU A 48 -7.82 14.48 4.13
N ARG A 49 -8.42 13.31 4.26
CA ARG A 49 -7.73 12.10 4.68
C ARG A 49 -7.32 11.22 3.51
N HIS A 50 -7.68 11.66 2.29
CA HIS A 50 -7.27 10.96 1.10
C HIS A 50 -5.77 11.17 0.88
N VAL A 51 -5.09 10.08 0.51
CA VAL A 51 -3.66 10.06 0.26
C VAL A 51 -3.45 9.82 -1.22
N SER A 52 -2.65 10.69 -1.87
CA SER A 52 -2.32 10.51 -3.28
C SER A 52 -1.41 9.29 -3.47
N SER A 53 -1.31 8.79 -4.71
CA SER A 53 -0.42 7.67 -5.03
C SER A 53 1.03 7.98 -4.66
N LYS A 54 1.51 9.18 -4.95
CA LYS A 54 2.87 9.60 -4.60
C LYS A 54 3.09 9.65 -3.09
N GLU A 55 2.11 10.20 -2.37
CA GLU A 55 2.17 10.26 -0.91
C GLU A 55 2.19 8.86 -0.30
N LEU A 56 1.38 7.95 -0.83
CA LEU A 56 1.34 6.58 -0.35
C LEU A 56 2.65 5.85 -0.64
N LEU A 57 3.20 6.00 -1.85
CA LEU A 57 4.46 5.35 -2.21
C LEU A 57 5.60 5.81 -1.29
N GLU A 58 5.67 7.12 -0.99
CA GLU A 58 6.68 7.63 -0.05
C GLU A 58 6.43 7.09 1.35
N GLY A 59 5.18 7.03 1.79
CA GLY A 59 4.83 6.43 3.08
C GLY A 59 5.20 4.96 3.16
N ILE A 60 4.98 4.21 2.09
CA ILE A 60 5.38 2.80 2.00
C ILE A 60 6.90 2.68 2.15
N ARG A 61 7.66 3.52 1.45
CA ARG A 61 9.12 3.50 1.52
C ARG A 61 9.60 3.73 2.95
N LEU A 62 9.12 4.79 3.58
CA LEU A 62 9.51 5.15 4.93
C LEU A 62 9.10 4.08 5.95
N PHE A 63 7.88 3.60 5.84
CA PHE A 63 7.36 2.58 6.76
C PHE A 63 8.12 1.26 6.62
N ALA A 64 8.43 0.86 5.39
CA ALA A 64 9.18 -0.36 5.14
C ALA A 64 10.59 -0.28 5.70
N LEU A 65 11.28 0.85 5.49
CA LEU A 65 12.64 1.04 6.00
C LEU A 65 12.66 1.05 7.53
N GLU A 66 11.67 1.70 8.14
CA GLU A 66 11.55 1.74 9.59
C GLU A 66 11.23 0.37 10.19
N THR A 67 10.32 -0.38 9.54
CA THR A 67 9.82 -1.64 10.07
C THR A 67 10.75 -2.81 9.76
N PHE A 68 11.27 -2.89 8.56
CA PHE A 68 12.04 -4.03 8.05
C PHE A 68 13.51 -3.74 7.83
N GLY A 69 13.89 -2.46 7.67
CA GLY A 69 15.27 -2.11 7.35
C GLY A 69 15.78 -2.85 6.12
N PRO A 70 16.98 -3.47 6.21
CA PRO A 70 17.56 -4.17 5.06
C PRO A 70 16.77 -5.42 4.62
N MET A 71 15.81 -5.87 5.42
CA MET A 71 14.97 -7.02 5.06
C MET A 71 13.79 -6.64 4.18
N ALA A 72 13.57 -5.34 3.93
CA ALA A 72 12.41 -4.88 3.17
C ALA A 72 12.36 -5.50 1.76
N MET A 73 13.46 -5.39 1.02
CA MET A 73 13.48 -5.88 -0.36
C MET A 73 13.28 -7.40 -0.48
N PRO A 74 14.01 -8.24 0.29
CA PRO A 74 13.76 -9.68 0.26
C PRO A 74 12.32 -10.05 0.61
N LEU A 75 11.74 -9.34 1.58
CA LEU A 75 10.36 -9.62 1.99
C LEU A 75 9.36 -9.28 0.89
N PHE A 76 9.55 -8.14 0.22
CA PHE A 76 8.70 -7.77 -0.91
C PHE A 76 8.80 -8.80 -2.04
N GLU A 77 10.00 -9.26 -2.34
CA GLU A 77 10.20 -10.30 -3.35
C GLU A 77 9.43 -11.58 -3.00
N GLU A 78 9.47 -11.99 -1.75
CA GLU A 78 8.73 -13.15 -1.27
C GLU A 78 7.23 -12.96 -1.41
N TRP A 79 6.74 -11.74 -1.22
CA TRP A 79 5.33 -11.41 -1.38
C TRP A 79 4.90 -11.23 -2.84
N GLY A 80 5.83 -11.27 -3.78
CA GLY A 80 5.55 -11.07 -5.20
C GLY A 80 5.58 -9.62 -5.64
N VAL A 81 6.06 -8.72 -4.79
CA VAL A 81 6.10 -7.28 -5.06
C VAL A 81 7.51 -6.90 -5.53
N ARG A 82 7.61 -6.39 -6.76
CA ARG A 82 8.91 -6.07 -7.38
C ARG A 82 9.03 -4.64 -7.85
N SER A 83 7.91 -3.91 -7.88
CA SER A 83 7.90 -2.52 -8.36
C SER A 83 6.80 -1.74 -7.68
N CYS A 84 6.84 -0.42 -7.84
CA CYS A 84 5.78 0.45 -7.33
C CYS A 84 4.43 0.15 -7.97
N LEU A 85 4.42 -0.28 -9.23
CA LEU A 85 3.19 -0.67 -9.91
C LEU A 85 2.50 -1.82 -9.17
N ASP A 86 3.27 -2.74 -8.61
CA ASP A 86 2.70 -3.84 -7.81
C ASP A 86 1.98 -3.32 -6.58
N PHE A 87 2.50 -2.29 -5.92
CA PHE A 87 1.78 -1.64 -4.83
C PHE A 87 0.46 -1.05 -5.32
N GLY A 88 0.47 -0.46 -6.52
CA GLY A 88 -0.74 0.04 -7.15
C GLY A 88 -1.77 -1.06 -7.38
N GLN A 89 -1.34 -2.21 -7.88
CA GLN A 89 -2.23 -3.36 -8.08
C GLN A 89 -2.86 -3.81 -6.76
N ILE A 90 -2.05 -3.86 -5.70
CA ILE A 90 -2.54 -4.22 -4.37
C ILE A 90 -3.59 -3.22 -3.89
N VAL A 91 -3.33 -1.93 -4.04
CA VAL A 91 -4.26 -0.87 -3.64
C VAL A 91 -5.58 -1.02 -4.41
N PHE A 92 -5.51 -1.21 -5.73
CA PHE A 92 -6.72 -1.33 -6.54
C PHE A 92 -7.50 -2.61 -6.23
N ASN A 93 -6.82 -3.71 -5.90
CA ASN A 93 -7.51 -4.92 -5.44
C ASN A 93 -8.27 -4.66 -4.14
N LEU A 94 -7.67 -3.90 -3.23
CA LEU A 94 -8.34 -3.53 -1.97
C LEU A 94 -9.53 -2.60 -2.21
N VAL A 95 -9.39 -1.66 -3.16
CA VAL A 95 -10.48 -0.76 -3.53
C VAL A 95 -11.63 -1.54 -4.15
N ASP A 96 -11.34 -2.45 -5.08
CA ASP A 96 -12.36 -3.26 -5.75
C ASP A 96 -13.12 -4.15 -4.76
N ALA A 97 -12.45 -4.59 -3.70
CA ALA A 97 -13.05 -5.38 -2.64
C ALA A 97 -13.70 -4.51 -1.55
N LYS A 98 -13.75 -3.20 -1.75
CA LYS A 98 -14.33 -2.21 -0.83
C LYS A 98 -13.62 -2.13 0.52
N ALA A 99 -12.37 -2.58 0.58
CA ALA A 99 -11.55 -2.45 1.79
C ALA A 99 -10.94 -1.06 1.91
N LEU A 100 -10.77 -0.37 0.78
CA LEU A 100 -10.28 1.00 0.72
C LEU A 100 -11.16 1.80 -0.24
N THR A 101 -11.14 3.14 -0.09
CA THR A 101 -11.81 4.04 -1.03
C THR A 101 -10.77 4.75 -1.89
N LYS A 102 -11.16 5.08 -3.12
CA LYS A 102 -10.32 5.89 -3.99
C LYS A 102 -11.13 7.09 -4.48
N THR A 103 -10.43 8.13 -4.96
CA THR A 103 -11.06 9.24 -5.66
C THR A 103 -11.06 8.95 -7.16
N ASP A 104 -11.87 9.70 -7.91
CA ASP A 104 -11.96 9.55 -9.37
C ASP A 104 -10.64 9.86 -10.07
N ASP A 105 -9.74 10.60 -9.40
CA ASP A 105 -8.44 10.98 -9.96
C ASP A 105 -7.37 9.90 -9.82
N ASP A 106 -7.63 8.87 -9.02
CA ASP A 106 -6.65 7.80 -8.79
C ASP A 106 -6.61 6.84 -9.96
N LYS A 107 -5.42 6.66 -10.54
CA LYS A 107 -5.17 5.76 -11.65
C LYS A 107 -4.02 4.82 -11.34
N LEU A 108 -4.09 3.62 -11.90
CA LEU A 108 -3.04 2.61 -11.71
C LEU A 108 -1.68 3.12 -12.21
N GLU A 109 -1.66 3.83 -13.35
CA GLU A 109 -0.43 4.37 -13.94
C GLU A 109 0.28 5.36 -13.02
N ASP A 110 -0.42 5.96 -12.08
CA ASP A 110 0.19 6.90 -11.13
C ASP A 110 1.21 6.21 -10.23
N PHE A 111 1.12 4.89 -10.09
CA PHE A 111 2.10 4.10 -9.34
C PHE A 111 3.30 3.66 -10.19
N ALA A 112 3.18 3.71 -11.52
CA ALA A 112 4.23 3.21 -12.41
C ALA A 112 5.50 4.05 -12.36
N ASP A 113 5.37 5.37 -12.14
CA ASP A 113 6.48 6.32 -12.13
C ASP A 113 7.01 6.58 -10.71
N GLY A 114 6.96 5.58 -9.85
CA GLY A 114 7.50 5.69 -8.50
C GLY A 114 9.03 5.54 -8.49
N TYR A 115 9.54 4.97 -7.42
CA TYR A 115 10.98 4.81 -7.24
C TYR A 115 11.45 3.42 -7.67
N ASP A 116 12.76 3.30 -7.90
CA ASP A 116 13.39 2.00 -8.14
C ASP A 116 13.60 1.32 -6.78
N PHE A 117 13.19 0.06 -6.66
CA PHE A 117 13.29 -0.69 -5.41
C PHE A 117 14.73 -0.86 -4.93
N ARG A 118 15.68 -0.98 -5.86
CA ARG A 118 17.09 -1.13 -5.51
C ARG A 118 17.65 0.14 -4.88
N GLU A 119 17.13 1.30 -5.29
CA GLU A 119 17.53 2.58 -4.71
C GLU A 119 16.77 2.88 -3.42
N ALA A 120 15.48 2.47 -3.33
CA ALA A 120 14.63 2.80 -2.21
C ALA A 120 14.84 1.89 -1.01
N PHE A 121 15.20 0.62 -1.26
CA PHE A 121 15.29 -0.41 -0.21
C PHE A 121 16.67 -1.13 -0.21
#